data_c3ef16b4b185c7a038254b5dc57d36c1
#
_entry.id   c3ef16b4b185c7a038254b5dc57d36c1
#
_cell.length_a   1.000
_cell.length_b   1.000
_cell.length_c   1.000
_cell.angle_alpha   90.00
_cell.angle_beta   90.00
_cell.angle_gamma   90.00
#
_symmetry.space_group_name_H-M   'P 1'
#
loop_
_entity.id
_entity.type
_entity.pdbx_description
1 polymer ?
#
loop_
_entity_poly.entity_id
_entity_poly.type
_entity_poly.pdbx_seq_one_letter_code
_entity_poly.pdbx_strand_id
1 'polypeptide(L)'
;MAYDLLLERFLRYAKINTRSDENATRTPTTQSQVDFALNILKPELEELGLSNIQYLESNGYLVATLPANDDRLTRKIGFISHMDTADFNAEGVSPQVIESYDGGIIPLGTSGYNLDPADFPNLQNYIGQT
;
A
#
# COMPACT_ATOMS: atom_id res chain seq x y z
N MET A 1 -18.85 -7.82 -1.46
CA MET A 1 -17.68 -8.09 -2.38
C MET A 1 -16.57 -8.78 -1.57
N ALA A 2 -15.74 -9.60 -2.18
CA ALA A 2 -14.69 -10.34 -1.44
C ALA A 2 -13.59 -9.44 -0.84
N TYR A 3 -13.56 -8.14 -1.17
CA TYR A 3 -12.51 -7.19 -0.77
C TYR A 3 -13.07 -5.82 -0.38
N ASP A 4 -14.12 -5.79 0.40
CA ASP A 4 -14.89 -4.57 0.71
C ASP A 4 -14.04 -3.44 1.34
N LEU A 5 -12.97 -3.79 2.06
CA LEU A 5 -12.07 -2.80 2.68
C LEU A 5 -10.81 -2.49 1.86
N LEU A 6 -10.60 -3.12 0.69
CA LEU A 6 -9.35 -2.97 -0.07
C LEU A 6 -9.18 -1.55 -0.60
N LEU A 7 -10.22 -0.99 -1.21
CA LEU A 7 -10.19 0.36 -1.77
C LEU A 7 -9.96 1.39 -0.66
N GLU A 8 -10.69 1.28 0.44
CA GLU A 8 -10.55 2.19 1.59
C GLU A 8 -9.12 2.17 2.16
N ARG A 9 -8.55 0.97 2.36
CA ARG A 9 -7.16 0.83 2.82
C ARG A 9 -6.17 1.44 1.84
N PHE A 10 -6.31 1.13 0.55
CA PHE A 10 -5.44 1.67 -0.47
C PHE A 10 -5.45 3.20 -0.49
N LEU A 11 -6.63 3.82 -0.49
CA LEU A 11 -6.78 5.27 -0.47
C LEU A 11 -6.19 5.91 0.79
N ARG A 12 -6.29 5.24 1.93
CA ARG A 12 -5.71 5.71 3.19
C ARG A 12 -4.19 5.60 3.18
N TYR A 13 -3.64 4.45 2.77
CA TYR A 13 -2.19 4.23 2.72
C TYR A 13 -1.50 5.14 1.72
N ALA A 14 -2.09 5.33 0.54
CA ALA A 14 -1.51 6.17 -0.50
C ALA A 14 -1.36 7.65 -0.11
N LYS A 15 -2.09 8.12 0.91
CA LYS A 15 -1.98 9.49 1.44
C LYS A 15 -0.85 9.66 2.45
N ILE A 16 -0.25 8.56 2.92
CA ILE A 16 0.81 8.59 3.92
C ILE A 16 2.15 8.69 3.22
N ASN A 17 2.92 9.72 3.55
CA ASN A 17 4.26 9.88 3.00
C ASN A 17 5.21 8.89 3.68
N THR A 18 5.51 7.78 3.01
CA THR A 18 6.49 6.78 3.44
C THR A 18 7.74 6.78 2.57
N ARG A 19 8.03 7.92 1.93
CA ARG A 19 9.18 8.09 1.05
C ARG A 19 10.48 7.65 1.71
N SER A 20 11.28 6.90 0.97
CA SER A 20 12.66 6.56 1.35
C SER A 20 13.58 7.76 1.16
N ASP A 21 14.65 7.81 1.95
CA ASP A 21 15.72 8.79 1.84
C ASP A 21 17.01 8.04 1.47
N GLU A 22 17.50 8.21 0.26
CA GLU A 22 18.71 7.56 -0.26
C GLU A 22 19.98 7.96 0.49
N ASN A 23 19.96 9.13 1.17
CA ASN A 23 21.09 9.64 1.93
C ASN A 23 21.08 9.23 3.41
N ALA A 24 20.03 8.51 3.84
CA ALA A 24 19.93 8.07 5.23
C ALA A 24 20.95 6.97 5.54
N THR A 25 21.50 7.04 6.76
CA THR A 25 22.45 6.05 7.28
C THR A 25 21.80 5.03 8.21
N ARG A 26 20.47 5.10 8.36
CA ARG A 26 19.68 4.22 9.24
C ARG A 26 18.65 3.41 8.44
N THR A 27 18.12 2.36 9.05
CA THR A 27 16.99 1.56 8.52
C THR A 27 15.91 1.45 9.60
N PRO A 28 14.63 1.76 9.31
CA PRO A 28 14.13 2.40 8.08
C PRO A 28 14.71 3.81 7.86
N THR A 29 14.72 4.25 6.61
CA THR A 29 15.38 5.50 6.22
C THR A 29 14.69 6.75 6.78
N THR A 30 13.37 6.69 6.97
CA THR A 30 12.57 7.81 7.49
C THR A 30 11.72 7.40 8.70
N GLN A 31 11.41 8.37 9.56
CA GLN A 31 10.56 8.12 10.72
C GLN A 31 9.13 7.80 10.31
N SER A 32 8.64 8.37 9.22
CA SER A 32 7.28 8.12 8.71
C SER A 32 7.04 6.64 8.34
N GLN A 33 8.07 5.92 7.91
CA GLN A 33 8.01 4.47 7.68
C GLN A 33 7.78 3.71 9.00
N VAL A 34 8.48 4.10 10.07
CA VAL A 34 8.28 3.52 11.42
C VAL A 34 6.87 3.82 11.93
N ASP A 35 6.43 5.08 11.79
CA ASP A 35 5.12 5.52 12.24
C ASP A 35 4.00 4.80 11.48
N PHE A 36 4.17 4.60 10.18
CA PHE A 36 3.23 3.82 9.36
C PHE A 36 3.13 2.36 9.84
N ALA A 37 4.26 1.72 10.09
CA ALA A 37 4.30 0.36 10.61
C ALA A 37 3.61 0.23 11.98
N LEU A 38 3.95 1.11 12.92
CA LEU A 38 3.52 0.98 14.31
C LEU A 38 2.13 1.54 14.59
N ASN A 39 1.75 2.65 13.93
CA ASN A 39 0.52 3.36 14.25
C ASN A 39 -0.62 3.02 13.28
N ILE A 40 -0.32 2.44 12.12
CA ILE A 40 -1.32 2.10 11.10
C ILE A 40 -1.38 0.59 10.87
N LEU A 41 -0.28 -0.01 10.40
CA LEU A 41 -0.30 -1.41 10.01
C LEU A 41 -0.44 -2.37 11.19
N LYS A 42 0.27 -2.11 12.29
CA LYS A 42 0.21 -2.97 13.46
C LYS A 42 -1.20 -3.09 14.05
N PRO A 43 -1.94 -2.00 14.34
CA PRO A 43 -3.32 -2.09 14.80
C PRO A 43 -4.24 -2.80 13.79
N GLU A 44 -4.08 -2.58 12.50
CA GLU A 44 -4.89 -3.27 11.49
C GLU A 44 -4.64 -4.77 11.44
N LEU A 45 -3.39 -5.20 11.60
CA LEU A 45 -3.06 -6.63 11.68
C LEU A 45 -3.69 -7.27 12.93
N GLU A 46 -3.75 -6.53 14.05
CA GLU A 46 -4.45 -6.96 15.26
C GLU A 46 -5.96 -7.10 15.01
N GLU A 47 -6.59 -6.10 14.38
CA GLU A 47 -8.02 -6.13 14.02
C GLU A 47 -8.37 -7.26 13.06
N LEU A 48 -7.45 -7.62 12.15
CA LEU A 48 -7.58 -8.73 11.21
C LEU A 48 -7.37 -10.10 11.87
N GLY A 49 -7.07 -10.14 13.18
CA GLY A 49 -6.90 -11.38 13.92
C GLY A 49 -5.54 -12.06 13.75
N LEU A 50 -4.52 -11.33 13.27
CA LEU A 50 -3.18 -11.86 13.23
C LEU A 50 -2.59 -11.90 14.64
N SER A 51 -1.66 -12.82 14.85
CA SER A 51 -0.95 -13.05 16.12
C SER A 51 0.55 -12.84 15.97
N ASN A 52 1.27 -12.83 17.09
CA ASN A 52 2.72 -12.67 17.12
C ASN A 52 3.24 -11.47 16.33
N ILE A 53 2.53 -10.34 16.46
CA ILE A 53 2.85 -9.12 15.73
C ILE A 53 4.06 -8.46 16.38
N GLN A 54 5.15 -8.33 15.63
CA GLN A 54 6.42 -7.80 16.11
C GLN A 54 7.00 -6.81 15.12
N TYR A 55 7.44 -5.67 15.61
CA TYR A 55 8.28 -4.75 14.86
C TYR A 55 9.75 -5.04 15.19
N LEU A 56 10.53 -5.34 14.17
CA LEU A 56 11.95 -5.68 14.31
C LEU A 56 12.79 -4.42 14.09
N GLU A 57 13.19 -3.77 15.16
CA GLU A 57 13.93 -2.50 15.13
C GLU A 57 15.24 -2.58 14.32
N SER A 58 15.87 -3.75 14.26
CA SER A 58 17.14 -3.93 13.55
C SER A 58 17.05 -3.76 12.04
N ASN A 59 15.87 -3.94 11.45
CA ASN A 59 15.66 -3.89 10.01
C ASN A 59 14.34 -3.23 9.58
N GLY A 60 13.52 -2.79 10.55
CA GLY A 60 12.26 -2.11 10.28
C GLY A 60 11.12 -3.01 9.80
N TYR A 61 11.25 -4.32 9.92
CA TYR A 61 10.19 -5.24 9.49
C TYR A 61 9.06 -5.31 10.52
N LEU A 62 7.84 -5.23 10.05
CA LEU A 62 6.65 -5.61 10.82
C LEU A 62 6.26 -7.03 10.42
N VAL A 63 6.33 -7.95 11.35
CA VAL A 63 6.07 -9.38 11.13
C VAL A 63 4.84 -9.79 11.92
N ALA A 64 3.98 -10.58 11.31
CA ALA A 64 2.79 -11.12 11.95
C ALA A 64 2.50 -12.55 11.47
N THR A 65 1.72 -13.29 12.22
CA THR A 65 1.29 -14.65 11.90
C THR A 65 -0.23 -14.67 11.73
N LEU A 66 -0.70 -15.08 10.55
CA LEU A 66 -2.09 -15.50 10.40
C LEU A 66 -2.18 -16.96 10.87
N PRO A 67 -2.92 -17.26 11.96
CA PRO A 67 -3.06 -18.63 12.45
C PRO A 67 -3.70 -19.55 11.41
N ALA A 68 -3.30 -20.81 11.43
CA ALA A 68 -3.98 -21.83 10.63
C ALA A 68 -5.45 -21.95 11.08
N ASN A 69 -6.32 -22.26 10.13
CA ASN A 69 -7.73 -22.54 10.36
C ASN A 69 -8.06 -24.04 10.43
N ASP A 70 -7.05 -24.88 10.30
CA ASP A 70 -7.15 -26.34 10.49
C ASP A 70 -5.81 -26.94 10.96
N ASP A 71 -5.83 -28.21 11.37
CA ASP A 71 -4.68 -28.94 11.90
C ASP A 71 -4.06 -29.91 10.87
N ARG A 72 -4.50 -29.89 9.62
CA ARG A 72 -4.13 -30.93 8.64
C ARG A 72 -2.75 -30.73 8.04
N LEU A 73 -2.25 -29.51 7.97
CA LEU A 73 -0.98 -29.18 7.35
C LEU A 73 -0.10 -28.32 8.27
N THR A 74 1.18 -28.63 8.27
CA THR A 74 2.20 -27.91 9.05
C THR A 74 3.01 -26.91 8.21
N ARG A 75 2.66 -26.75 6.93
CA ARG A 75 3.38 -25.83 6.03
C ARG A 75 3.11 -24.38 6.42
N LYS A 76 4.17 -23.58 6.40
CA LYS A 76 4.10 -22.12 6.56
C LYS A 76 4.38 -21.47 5.22
N ILE A 77 3.58 -20.48 4.86
CA ILE A 77 3.77 -19.66 3.67
C ILE A 77 4.04 -18.24 4.15
N GLY A 78 5.09 -17.61 3.62
CA GLY A 78 5.42 -16.22 3.91
C GLY A 78 5.00 -15.32 2.76
N PHE A 79 4.41 -14.17 3.09
CA PHE A 79 4.16 -13.07 2.17
C PHE A 79 5.03 -11.89 2.60
N ILE A 80 5.60 -11.20 1.64
CA ILE A 80 6.45 -10.03 1.87
C ILE A 80 5.91 -8.89 1.00
N SER A 81 5.76 -7.71 1.62
CA SER A 81 5.41 -6.48 0.92
C SER A 81 6.20 -5.33 1.53
N HIS A 82 6.71 -4.42 0.70
CA HIS A 82 7.40 -3.24 1.22
C HIS A 82 6.41 -2.15 1.63
N MET A 83 6.81 -1.33 2.60
CA MET A 83 6.02 -0.24 3.18
C MET A 83 6.43 1.13 2.64
N ASP A 84 7.64 1.24 2.13
CA ASP A 84 8.18 2.50 1.64
C ASP A 84 7.73 2.81 0.20
N THR A 85 7.80 4.07 -0.15
CA THR A 85 7.75 4.54 -1.52
C THR A 85 9.15 4.98 -1.97
N ALA A 86 9.38 4.97 -3.29
CA ALA A 86 10.64 5.40 -3.88
C ALA A 86 10.98 6.85 -3.49
N ASP A 87 12.25 7.25 -3.64
CA ASP A 87 12.72 8.60 -3.33
C ASP A 87 12.24 9.64 -4.36
N PHE A 88 10.92 9.80 -4.45
CA PHE A 88 10.23 10.85 -5.18
C PHE A 88 9.32 11.64 -4.24
N ASN A 89 8.88 12.82 -4.65
CA ASN A 89 7.95 13.59 -3.85
C ASN A 89 6.64 12.81 -3.60
N ALA A 90 6.39 12.45 -2.35
CA ALA A 90 5.22 11.75 -1.88
C ALA A 90 4.32 12.61 -0.96
N GLU A 91 4.53 13.94 -0.96
CA GLU A 91 3.72 14.87 -0.17
C GLU A 91 2.42 15.20 -0.89
N GLY A 92 1.34 15.28 -0.12
CA GLY A 92 0.04 15.75 -0.62
C GLY A 92 -0.62 14.80 -1.63
N VAL A 93 -0.26 13.53 -1.67
CA VAL A 93 -0.88 12.54 -2.55
C VAL A 93 -2.39 12.46 -2.28
N SER A 94 -3.18 12.70 -3.32
CA SER A 94 -4.64 12.65 -3.28
C SER A 94 -5.17 11.71 -4.36
N PRO A 95 -5.30 10.43 -4.07
CA PRO A 95 -5.79 9.45 -5.04
C PRO A 95 -7.18 9.81 -5.54
N GLN A 96 -7.43 9.59 -6.83
CA GLN A 96 -8.74 9.74 -7.47
C GLN A 96 -9.33 8.35 -7.74
N VAL A 97 -10.63 8.20 -7.51
CA VAL A 97 -11.37 6.99 -7.88
C VAL A 97 -12.16 7.30 -9.13
N ILE A 98 -11.94 6.54 -10.18
CA ILE A 98 -12.66 6.65 -11.43
C ILE A 98 -13.61 5.45 -11.51
N GLU A 99 -14.89 5.70 -11.26
CA GLU A 99 -15.91 4.65 -11.36
C GLU A 99 -16.32 4.40 -12.80
N SER A 100 -16.47 3.14 -13.17
CA SER A 100 -16.92 2.73 -14.52
C SER A 100 -16.14 3.44 -15.63
N TYR A 101 -14.81 3.34 -15.57
CA TYR A 101 -13.93 4.01 -16.53
C TYR A 101 -14.40 3.84 -17.98
N ASP A 102 -14.53 4.91 -18.72
CA ASP A 102 -15.11 4.95 -20.08
C ASP A 102 -14.08 4.76 -21.21
N GLY A 103 -12.79 4.67 -20.89
CA GLY A 103 -11.70 4.57 -21.86
C GLY A 103 -11.14 5.92 -22.31
N GLY A 104 -11.59 7.02 -21.75
CA GLY A 104 -11.13 8.38 -22.07
C GLY A 104 -9.85 8.79 -21.30
N ILE A 105 -9.43 10.02 -21.51
CA ILE A 105 -8.31 10.64 -20.82
C ILE A 105 -8.67 10.88 -19.35
N ILE A 106 -7.78 10.52 -18.43
CA ILE A 106 -7.94 10.75 -16.99
C ILE A 106 -7.07 11.93 -16.56
N PRO A 107 -7.64 13.09 -16.22
CA PRO A 107 -6.87 14.22 -15.66
C PRO A 107 -6.37 13.86 -14.26
N LEU A 108 -5.11 14.19 -13.95
CA LEU A 108 -4.49 13.96 -12.64
C LEU A 108 -4.65 15.19 -11.73
N GLY A 109 -5.84 15.37 -11.20
CA GLY A 109 -6.18 16.50 -10.33
C GLY A 109 -5.92 17.84 -11.00
N THR A 110 -5.19 18.72 -10.30
CA THR A 110 -4.80 20.05 -10.80
C THR A 110 -3.34 20.12 -11.28
N SER A 111 -2.70 18.96 -11.46
CA SER A 111 -1.28 18.87 -11.81
C SER A 111 -0.95 19.35 -13.25
N GLY A 112 -1.96 19.39 -14.13
CA GLY A 112 -1.78 19.61 -15.56
C GLY A 112 -1.35 18.34 -16.34
N TYR A 113 -1.14 17.24 -15.64
CA TYR A 113 -0.83 15.94 -16.28
C TYR A 113 -2.09 15.11 -16.48
N ASN A 114 -2.04 14.23 -17.45
CA ASN A 114 -3.11 13.30 -17.78
C ASN A 114 -2.57 11.88 -17.96
N LEU A 115 -3.41 10.89 -17.71
CA LEU A 115 -3.20 9.54 -18.24
C LEU A 115 -4.02 9.44 -19.53
N ASP A 116 -3.32 9.48 -20.67
CA ASP A 116 -3.92 9.36 -21.98
C ASP A 116 -3.79 7.91 -22.47
N PRO A 117 -4.89 7.25 -22.89
CA PRO A 117 -4.82 5.90 -23.45
C PRO A 117 -3.93 5.76 -24.69
N ALA A 118 -3.63 6.86 -25.39
CA ALA A 118 -2.66 6.86 -26.50
C ALA A 118 -1.23 6.62 -26.01
N ASP A 119 -0.87 7.18 -24.84
CA ASP A 119 0.44 7.00 -24.20
C ASP A 119 0.47 5.77 -23.29
N PHE A 120 -0.67 5.42 -22.69
CA PHE A 120 -0.86 4.33 -21.73
C PHE A 120 -1.90 3.33 -22.24
N PRO A 121 -1.63 2.54 -23.29
CA PRO A 121 -2.64 1.67 -23.94
C PRO A 121 -3.23 0.60 -23.02
N ASN A 122 -2.55 0.26 -21.93
CA ASN A 122 -3.06 -0.67 -20.92
C ASN A 122 -4.37 -0.20 -20.26
N LEU A 123 -4.66 1.11 -20.26
CA LEU A 123 -5.91 1.65 -19.74
C LEU A 123 -7.15 1.07 -20.45
N GLN A 124 -7.03 0.65 -21.70
CA GLN A 124 -8.12 0.02 -22.44
C GLN A 124 -8.62 -1.29 -21.81
N ASN A 125 -7.78 -1.96 -21.02
CA ASN A 125 -8.14 -3.19 -20.31
C ASN A 125 -9.05 -2.93 -19.10
N TYR A 126 -9.22 -1.68 -18.70
CA TYR A 126 -9.97 -1.29 -17.50
C TYR A 126 -11.30 -0.60 -17.81
N ILE A 127 -11.72 -0.55 -19.07
CA ILE A 127 -13.01 0.03 -19.45
C ILE A 127 -14.14 -0.70 -18.73
N GLY A 128 -15.03 0.08 -18.09
CA GLY A 128 -16.13 -0.43 -17.27
C GLY A 128 -15.73 -0.87 -15.85
N GLN A 129 -14.46 -0.78 -15.50
CA GLN A 129 -13.96 -1.09 -14.14
C GLN A 129 -13.75 0.20 -13.32
N THR A 130 -13.56 0.01 -12.01
CA THR A 130 -13.20 1.08 -11.06
C THR A 130 -11.75 0.96 -10.69
#